data_79260bd67664aed66a00afbfb4bbcd95
#
_entry.id   79260bd67664aed66a00afbfb4bbcd95
#
_cell.length_a   1.000
_cell.length_b   1.000
_cell.length_c   1.000
_cell.angle_alpha   90.00
_cell.angle_beta   90.00
_cell.angle_gamma   90.00
#
_symmetry.space_group_name_H-M   'P 1'
#
loop_
_entity.id
_entity.type
_entity.pdbx_description
1 polymer ?
#
loop_
_entity_poly.entity_id
_entity_poly.type
_entity_poly.pdbx_seq_one_letter_code
_entity_poly.pdbx_strand_id
1 'polypeptide(L)'
;KELQEQGKTVVIIEVDKKQIGLIALSDTLKEESKEAVAKLHDRNIKVIMLTGDNYLAASYIAKLAGIDAVIAEVIPQEKAGKIKELQDGGAIVAMVGDGINDAPALVQADVGIAMGTGTDVAIESAGITL
;
A
#
# COMPACT_ATOMS: atom_id res chain seq x y z
N LYS A 1 -18.71 -11.22 -7.43
CA LYS A 1 -18.46 -11.58 -6.01
C LYS A 1 -17.16 -12.38 -5.89
N GLU A 2 -17.06 -13.58 -6.50
CA GLU A 2 -15.83 -14.39 -6.47
C GLU A 2 -14.58 -13.65 -6.96
N LEU A 3 -14.68 -12.85 -8.03
CA LEU A 3 -13.56 -12.08 -8.55
C LEU A 3 -13.12 -10.96 -7.58
N GLN A 4 -14.06 -10.36 -6.86
CA GLN A 4 -13.75 -9.36 -5.83
C GLN A 4 -13.10 -9.99 -4.60
N GLU A 5 -13.51 -11.20 -4.23
CA GLU A 5 -12.89 -11.98 -3.15
C GLU A 5 -11.43 -12.38 -3.48
N GLN A 6 -11.09 -12.41 -4.79
CA GLN A 6 -9.71 -12.58 -5.29
C GLN A 6 -8.94 -11.23 -5.41
N GLY A 7 -9.41 -10.16 -4.78
CA GLY A 7 -8.76 -8.86 -4.82
C GLY A 7 -8.85 -8.13 -6.17
N LYS A 8 -9.76 -8.56 -7.07
CA LYS A 8 -9.87 -7.94 -8.40
C LYS A 8 -10.86 -6.78 -8.39
N THR A 9 -10.50 -5.70 -9.05
CA THR A 9 -11.44 -4.62 -9.40
C THR A 9 -12.29 -5.08 -10.57
N VAL A 10 -13.61 -5.10 -10.40
CA VAL A 10 -14.54 -5.57 -11.44
C VAL A 10 -15.31 -4.39 -12.01
N VAL A 11 -15.16 -4.19 -13.32
CA VAL A 11 -15.93 -3.21 -14.11
C VAL A 11 -17.01 -3.96 -14.88
N ILE A 12 -18.26 -3.56 -14.72
CA ILE A 12 -19.39 -4.12 -15.45
C ILE A 12 -19.62 -3.28 -16.70
N ILE A 13 -19.72 -3.94 -17.85
CA ILE A 13 -20.04 -3.30 -19.13
C ILE A 13 -21.53 -3.44 -19.38
N GLU A 14 -22.18 -2.30 -19.59
CA GLU A 14 -23.62 -2.22 -19.89
C GLU A 14 -23.86 -1.47 -21.20
N VAL A 15 -24.74 -2.01 -22.04
CA VAL A 15 -25.25 -1.37 -23.26
C VAL A 15 -26.76 -1.45 -23.21
N ASP A 16 -27.45 -0.33 -23.46
CA ASP A 16 -28.93 -0.23 -23.45
C ASP A 16 -29.56 -0.85 -22.18
N LYS A 17 -28.98 -0.57 -20.99
CA LYS A 17 -29.41 -1.13 -19.70
C LYS A 17 -29.31 -2.66 -19.60
N LYS A 18 -28.57 -3.29 -20.50
CA LYS A 18 -28.32 -4.73 -20.47
C LYS A 18 -26.83 -4.96 -20.18
N GLN A 19 -26.54 -5.71 -19.14
CA GLN A 19 -25.16 -6.14 -18.84
C GLN A 19 -24.70 -7.12 -19.91
N ILE A 20 -23.62 -6.76 -20.63
CA ILE A 20 -23.08 -7.54 -21.74
C ILE A 20 -21.75 -8.20 -21.40
N GLY A 21 -21.10 -7.78 -20.30
CA GLY A 21 -19.83 -8.35 -19.90
C GLY A 21 -19.27 -7.73 -18.63
N LEU A 22 -18.15 -8.25 -18.22
CA LEU A 22 -17.35 -7.71 -17.13
C LEU A 22 -15.86 -7.77 -17.46
N ILE A 23 -15.10 -6.79 -16.96
CA ILE A 23 -13.64 -6.78 -17.00
C ILE A 23 -13.17 -6.84 -15.55
N ALA A 24 -12.25 -7.78 -15.27
CA ALA A 24 -11.61 -7.88 -13.98
C ALA A 24 -10.15 -7.43 -14.11
N LEU A 25 -9.78 -6.45 -13.31
CA LEU A 25 -8.41 -5.93 -13.21
C LEU A 25 -7.82 -6.41 -11.88
N SER A 26 -6.55 -6.77 -11.89
CA SER A 26 -5.82 -7.19 -10.70
C SER A 26 -4.41 -6.68 -10.78
N ASP A 27 -3.93 -6.10 -9.67
CA ASP A 27 -2.51 -5.85 -9.52
C ASP A 27 -1.77 -7.17 -9.32
N THR A 28 -0.54 -7.22 -9.82
CA THR A 28 0.33 -8.36 -9.65
C THR A 28 1.43 -8.03 -8.65
N LEU A 29 1.59 -8.90 -7.66
CA LEU A 29 2.69 -8.78 -6.73
C LEU A 29 4.01 -9.11 -7.45
N LYS A 30 5.01 -8.25 -7.31
CA LYS A 30 6.38 -8.56 -7.77
C LYS A 30 6.97 -9.66 -6.89
N GLU A 31 7.70 -10.60 -7.49
CA GLU A 31 8.31 -11.72 -6.74
C GLU A 31 9.25 -11.22 -5.64
N GLU A 32 10.02 -10.17 -5.94
CA GLU A 32 10.95 -9.56 -4.99
C GLU A 32 10.27 -9.00 -3.74
N SER A 33 8.97 -8.66 -3.82
CA SER A 33 8.22 -8.12 -2.69
C SER A 33 8.08 -9.14 -1.55
N LYS A 34 7.85 -10.42 -1.88
CA LYS A 34 7.79 -11.50 -0.88
C LYS A 34 9.11 -11.70 -0.17
N GLU A 35 10.18 -11.69 -0.95
CA GLU A 35 11.54 -11.85 -0.41
C GLU A 35 11.91 -10.66 0.50
N ALA A 36 11.55 -9.44 0.08
CA ALA A 36 11.79 -8.24 0.88
C ALA A 36 11.05 -8.30 2.24
N VAL A 37 9.77 -8.68 2.23
CA VAL A 37 8.97 -8.84 3.46
C VAL A 37 9.59 -9.92 4.36
N ALA A 38 9.98 -11.07 3.81
CA ALA A 38 10.63 -12.14 4.59
C ALA A 38 11.93 -11.65 5.24
N LYS A 39 12.77 -10.91 4.50
CA LYS A 39 14.01 -10.32 5.05
C LYS A 39 13.77 -9.30 6.16
N LEU A 40 12.65 -8.58 6.13
CA LEU A 40 12.25 -7.68 7.20
C LEU A 40 11.81 -8.46 8.45
N HIS A 41 11.05 -9.53 8.26
CA HIS A 41 10.64 -10.44 9.35
C HIS A 41 11.85 -11.10 10.04
N ASP A 42 12.86 -11.51 9.26
CA ASP A 42 14.12 -12.05 9.83
C ASP A 42 14.83 -11.06 10.76
N ARG A 43 14.52 -9.76 10.64
CA ARG A 43 15.01 -8.68 11.49
C ARG A 43 14.02 -8.26 12.57
N ASN A 44 12.93 -9.03 12.77
CA ASN A 44 11.84 -8.71 13.69
C ASN A 44 11.16 -7.35 13.38
N ILE A 45 11.12 -6.97 12.10
CA ILE A 45 10.42 -5.77 11.64
C ILE A 45 9.03 -6.19 11.18
N LYS A 46 8.01 -5.60 11.79
CA LYS A 46 6.61 -5.77 11.38
C LYS A 46 6.31 -4.96 10.13
N VAL A 47 5.68 -5.57 9.15
CA VAL A 47 5.33 -4.94 7.88
C VAL A 47 3.84 -4.63 7.83
N ILE A 48 3.49 -3.37 7.56
CA ILE A 48 2.10 -2.89 7.48
C ILE A 48 1.88 -2.28 6.10
N MET A 49 0.82 -2.69 5.41
CA MET A 49 0.39 -2.05 4.17
C MET A 49 -0.53 -0.88 4.49
N LEU A 50 -0.19 0.32 3.99
CA LEU A 50 -1.00 1.53 4.11
C LEU A 50 -1.43 1.97 2.71
N THR A 51 -2.71 1.83 2.39
CA THR A 51 -3.21 2.05 1.01
C THR A 51 -4.57 2.75 0.97
N GLY A 52 -4.84 3.43 -0.15
CA GLY A 52 -6.16 3.96 -0.48
C GLY A 52 -7.11 2.94 -1.12
N ASP A 53 -6.61 1.75 -1.47
CA ASP A 53 -7.42 0.69 -2.07
C ASP A 53 -8.46 0.14 -1.10
N ASN A 54 -9.48 -0.53 -1.64
CA ASN A 54 -10.46 -1.20 -0.82
C ASN A 54 -9.83 -2.36 -0.01
N TYR A 55 -10.39 -2.61 1.17
CA TYR A 55 -9.86 -3.58 2.12
C TYR A 55 -9.71 -5.00 1.54
N LEU A 56 -10.64 -5.44 0.66
CA LEU A 56 -10.58 -6.80 0.08
C LEU A 56 -9.37 -6.97 -0.85
N ALA A 57 -9.15 -5.99 -1.74
CA ALA A 57 -8.01 -6.01 -2.66
C ALA A 57 -6.69 -5.91 -1.89
N ALA A 58 -6.59 -4.96 -0.95
CA ALA A 58 -5.41 -4.78 -0.13
C ALA A 58 -5.08 -6.03 0.72
N SER A 59 -6.08 -6.64 1.36
CA SER A 59 -5.91 -7.85 2.15
C SER A 59 -5.47 -9.05 1.33
N TYR A 60 -5.97 -9.18 0.09
CA TYR A 60 -5.53 -10.24 -0.81
C TYR A 60 -4.03 -10.11 -1.15
N ILE A 61 -3.59 -8.90 -1.56
CA ILE A 61 -2.18 -8.63 -1.87
C ILE A 61 -1.30 -8.79 -0.64
N ALA A 62 -1.72 -8.26 0.52
CA ALA A 62 -1.00 -8.38 1.78
C ALA A 62 -0.77 -9.85 2.17
N LYS A 63 -1.79 -10.69 2.02
CA LYS A 63 -1.68 -12.14 2.26
C LYS A 63 -0.69 -12.80 1.31
N LEU A 64 -0.69 -12.45 0.03
CA LEU A 64 0.27 -12.96 -0.95
C LEU A 64 1.70 -12.54 -0.65
N ALA A 65 1.90 -11.32 -0.15
CA ALA A 65 3.21 -10.76 0.18
C ALA A 65 3.73 -11.20 1.55
N GLY A 66 2.88 -11.76 2.42
CA GLY A 66 3.23 -12.09 3.81
C GLY A 66 3.21 -10.89 4.74
N ILE A 67 2.47 -9.83 4.43
CA ILE A 67 2.35 -8.60 5.22
C ILE A 67 1.50 -8.85 6.47
N ASP A 68 1.91 -8.30 7.62
CA ASP A 68 1.31 -8.57 8.93
C ASP A 68 -0.02 -7.88 9.18
N ALA A 69 -0.21 -6.68 8.64
CA ALA A 69 -1.42 -5.89 8.84
C ALA A 69 -1.72 -4.98 7.64
N VAL A 70 -2.99 -4.65 7.48
CA VAL A 70 -3.47 -3.76 6.41
C VAL A 70 -4.27 -2.62 7.02
N ILE A 71 -3.92 -1.39 6.62
CA ILE A 71 -4.68 -0.17 6.85
C ILE A 71 -5.12 0.31 5.46
N ALA A 72 -6.33 -0.03 5.08
CA ALA A 72 -6.90 0.24 3.76
C ALA A 72 -7.87 1.43 3.77
N GLU A 73 -8.30 1.87 2.59
CA GLU A 73 -9.29 2.94 2.40
C GLU A 73 -8.86 4.28 3.01
N VAL A 74 -7.54 4.50 3.10
CA VAL A 74 -6.95 5.71 3.68
C VAL A 74 -6.77 6.76 2.59
N ILE A 75 -7.43 7.89 2.75
CA ILE A 75 -7.23 9.01 1.83
C ILE A 75 -5.83 9.63 2.03
N PRO A 76 -5.25 10.26 0.99
CA PRO A 76 -3.87 10.78 1.05
C PRO A 76 -3.58 11.67 2.26
N GLN A 77 -4.55 12.52 2.62
CA GLN A 77 -4.42 13.47 3.73
C GLN A 77 -4.37 12.80 5.12
N GLU A 78 -4.86 11.56 5.23
CA GLU A 78 -4.90 10.82 6.49
C GLU A 78 -3.68 9.92 6.69
N LYS A 79 -2.88 9.66 5.64
CA LYS A 79 -1.73 8.76 5.74
C LYS A 79 -0.74 9.18 6.82
N ALA A 80 -0.40 10.46 6.89
CA ALA A 80 0.48 10.99 7.94
C ALA A 80 -0.10 10.79 9.34
N GLY A 81 -1.43 10.94 9.50
CA GLY A 81 -2.13 10.66 10.76
C GLY A 81 -2.01 9.20 11.18
N LYS A 82 -2.10 8.25 10.22
CA LYS A 82 -1.91 6.81 10.51
C LYS A 82 -0.48 6.48 10.94
N ILE A 83 0.52 7.12 10.36
CA ILE A 83 1.91 7.01 10.83
C ILE A 83 2.02 7.51 12.27
N LYS A 84 1.45 8.69 12.55
CA LYS A 84 1.45 9.27 13.90
C LYS A 84 0.75 8.37 14.92
N GLU A 85 -0.40 7.77 14.59
CA GLU A 85 -1.09 6.81 15.47
C GLU A 85 -0.19 5.63 15.88
N LEU A 86 0.61 5.10 14.93
CA LEU A 86 1.56 4.02 15.19
C LEU A 86 2.69 4.49 16.12
N GLN A 87 3.23 5.69 15.89
CA GLN A 87 4.27 6.30 16.72
C GLN A 87 3.77 6.59 18.14
N ASP A 88 2.56 7.12 18.29
CA ASP A 88 1.91 7.37 19.59
C ASP A 88 1.70 6.05 20.36
N GLY A 89 1.55 4.93 19.64
CA GLY A 89 1.53 3.57 20.20
C GLY A 89 2.93 3.04 20.62
N GLY A 90 3.98 3.83 20.44
CA GLY A 90 5.36 3.49 20.83
C GLY A 90 6.17 2.79 19.73
N ALA A 91 5.67 2.72 18.51
CA ALA A 91 6.40 2.14 17.39
C ALA A 91 7.40 3.15 16.79
N ILE A 92 8.57 2.66 16.38
CA ILE A 92 9.48 3.38 15.47
C ILE A 92 9.05 2.98 14.05
N VAL A 93 8.65 3.97 13.25
CA VAL A 93 8.01 3.75 11.96
C VAL A 93 8.93 4.17 10.81
N ALA A 94 9.23 3.24 9.91
CA ALA A 94 9.75 3.54 8.59
C ALA A 94 8.60 3.55 7.58
N MET A 95 8.50 4.61 6.78
CA MET A 95 7.52 4.72 5.68
C MET A 95 8.23 4.62 4.35
N VAL A 96 7.73 3.74 3.48
CA VAL A 96 8.20 3.61 2.10
C VAL A 96 7.10 4.08 1.17
N GLY A 97 7.41 4.98 0.23
CA GLY A 97 6.44 5.52 -0.72
C GLY A 97 7.09 5.99 -2.02
N ASP A 98 6.29 6.17 -3.06
CA ASP A 98 6.74 6.54 -4.40
C ASP A 98 5.98 7.75 -5.00
N GLY A 99 4.94 8.23 -4.33
CA GLY A 99 4.04 9.25 -4.85
C GLY A 99 4.00 10.56 -4.06
N ILE A 100 3.50 11.61 -4.72
CA ILE A 100 3.22 12.93 -4.09
C ILE A 100 2.32 12.77 -2.86
N ASN A 101 1.36 11.85 -2.94
CA ASN A 101 0.41 11.58 -1.86
C ASN A 101 1.04 10.96 -0.61
N ASP A 102 2.26 10.46 -0.72
CA ASP A 102 3.00 9.85 0.38
C ASP A 102 3.94 10.83 1.08
N ALA A 103 4.24 11.98 0.46
CA ALA A 103 5.18 12.96 0.99
C ALA A 103 4.90 13.37 2.46
N PRO A 104 3.67 13.71 2.87
CA PRO A 104 3.40 14.01 4.28
C PRO A 104 3.64 12.83 5.22
N ALA A 105 3.40 11.60 4.77
CA ALA A 105 3.63 10.38 5.56
C ALA A 105 5.13 10.04 5.64
N LEU A 106 5.89 10.27 4.56
CA LEU A 106 7.35 10.12 4.54
C LEU A 106 8.03 11.08 5.53
N VAL A 107 7.56 12.34 5.57
CA VAL A 107 8.08 13.35 6.52
C VAL A 107 7.67 13.02 7.96
N GLN A 108 6.46 12.50 8.18
CA GLN A 108 5.96 12.16 9.52
C GLN A 108 6.69 10.96 10.14
N ALA A 109 7.11 10.00 9.34
CA ALA A 109 7.77 8.79 9.81
C ALA A 109 9.14 9.08 10.46
N ASP A 110 9.60 8.20 11.35
CA ASP A 110 10.94 8.28 11.92
C ASP A 110 12.02 8.07 10.85
N VAL A 111 11.70 7.26 9.83
CA VAL A 111 12.53 7.07 8.64
C VAL A 111 11.63 7.10 7.39
N GLY A 112 11.77 8.15 6.57
CA GLY A 112 11.14 8.22 5.26
C GLY A 112 12.05 7.62 4.19
N ILE A 113 11.51 6.72 3.36
CA ILE A 113 12.23 6.05 2.27
C ILE A 113 11.44 6.25 0.98
N ALA A 114 12.00 6.96 0.01
CA ALA A 114 11.41 7.13 -1.31
C ALA A 114 11.97 6.11 -2.30
N MET A 115 11.10 5.59 -3.15
CA MET A 115 11.54 4.80 -4.30
C MET A 115 12.16 5.71 -5.36
N GLY A 116 13.33 5.38 -5.88
CA GLY A 116 14.05 6.19 -6.90
C GLY A 116 13.30 6.36 -8.22
N THR A 117 12.27 5.54 -8.47
CA THR A 117 11.32 5.67 -9.57
C THR A 117 10.10 6.52 -9.19
N GLY A 118 10.04 7.03 -7.96
CA GLY A 118 8.95 7.85 -7.45
C GLY A 118 8.97 9.29 -7.98
N THR A 119 8.05 10.09 -7.50
CA THR A 119 7.98 11.51 -7.86
C THR A 119 9.07 12.32 -7.15
N ASP A 120 9.51 13.43 -7.76
CA ASP A 120 10.50 14.34 -7.17
C ASP A 120 10.10 14.79 -5.76
N VAL A 121 8.79 15.06 -5.54
CA VAL A 121 8.27 15.45 -4.23
C VAL A 121 8.43 14.36 -3.17
N ALA A 122 8.24 13.08 -3.53
CA ALA A 122 8.46 11.97 -2.61
C ALA A 122 9.96 11.85 -2.29
N ILE A 123 10.82 11.98 -3.30
CA ILE A 123 12.28 11.91 -3.16
C ILE A 123 12.79 13.03 -2.24
N GLU A 124 12.33 14.26 -2.42
CA GLU A 124 12.70 15.41 -1.59
C GLU A 124 12.17 15.31 -0.15
N SER A 125 11.07 14.59 0.05
CA SER A 125 10.43 14.42 1.36
C SER A 125 11.02 13.27 2.19
N ALA A 126 11.82 12.41 1.58
CA ALA A 126 12.40 11.24 2.23
C ALA A 126 13.81 11.52 2.74
N GLY A 127 14.16 10.86 3.84
CA GLY A 127 15.55 10.85 4.35
C GLY A 127 16.46 9.88 3.58
N ILE A 128 15.88 8.91 2.90
CA ILE A 128 16.57 7.88 2.11
C ILE A 128 15.89 7.74 0.75
N THR A 129 16.66 7.61 -0.32
CA THR A 129 16.16 7.27 -1.67
C THR A 129 16.81 5.96 -2.12
N LEU A 130 15.98 5.01 -2.62
CA LEU A 130 16.40 3.70 -3.12
C LEU A 130 16.41 3.67 -4.64
#